data_b6ce831f57e2a80bcc501b4f6e08f3d0
#
_entry.id   b6ce831f57e2a80bcc501b4f6e08f3d0
#
_cell.length_a   1.000
_cell.length_b   1.000
_cell.length_c   1.000
_cell.angle_alpha   90.00
_cell.angle_beta   90.00
_cell.angle_gamma   90.00
#
_symmetry.space_group_name_H-M   'P 1'
#
loop_
_entity.id
_entity.type
_entity.pdbx_description
1 polymer ?
#
loop_
_entity_poly.entity_id
_entity_poly.type
_entity_poly.pdbx_seq_one_letter_code
_entity_poly.pdbx_strand_id
1 'polypeptide(L)'
;MIRVSVFYPATEGATFDHDYYRETHIPMCTAAWNVTAEIDKGIDGPNVAAVHFKFASMEAMGAAMAVEGTAAIQADVANYTTITPVLQISETT
;
A
#
# COMPACT_ATOMS: atom_id res chain seq x y z
N MET A 1 3.86 -14.89 9.86
CA MET A 1 3.58 -13.47 9.58
C MET A 1 2.79 -13.34 8.28
N ILE A 2 1.93 -12.39 8.22
CA ILE A 2 1.18 -12.07 7.02
C ILE A 2 1.78 -10.81 6.39
N ARG A 3 1.96 -10.84 5.08
CA ARG A 3 2.39 -9.68 4.30
C ARG A 3 1.26 -9.24 3.39
N VAL A 4 0.89 -7.97 3.49
CA VAL A 4 -0.02 -7.35 2.54
C VAL A 4 0.81 -6.51 1.58
N SER A 5 0.77 -6.84 0.31
CA SER A 5 1.51 -6.14 -0.74
C SER A 5 0.54 -5.42 -1.67
N VAL A 6 0.84 -4.18 -1.98
CA VAL A 6 0.06 -3.41 -2.94
C VAL A 6 0.99 -3.03 -4.08
N PHE A 7 0.68 -3.50 -5.28
CA PHE A 7 1.47 -3.25 -6.49
C PHE A 7 0.76 -2.22 -7.36
N TYR A 8 1.55 -1.35 -7.97
CA TYR A 8 1.05 -0.32 -8.89
C TYR A 8 1.62 -0.61 -10.28
N PRO A 9 0.87 -1.36 -11.13
CA PRO A 9 1.35 -1.72 -12.46
C PRO A 9 1.57 -0.49 -13.34
N ALA A 10 2.66 -0.50 -14.11
CA ALA A 10 2.91 0.53 -15.10
C ALA A 10 1.74 0.54 -16.10
N THR A 11 1.06 1.67 -16.19
CA THR A 11 -0.14 1.83 -17.01
C THR A 11 0.05 3.03 -17.92
N GLU A 12 -0.18 2.84 -19.21
CA GLU A 12 -0.04 3.90 -20.20
C GLU A 12 -0.96 5.09 -19.84
N GLY A 13 -0.38 6.29 -19.83
CA GLY A 13 -1.11 7.51 -19.52
C GLY A 13 -1.39 7.75 -18.04
N ALA A 14 -1.04 6.80 -17.18
CA ALA A 14 -1.24 6.96 -15.74
C ALA A 14 -0.08 7.74 -15.10
N THR A 15 -0.36 8.34 -13.95
CA THR A 15 0.61 9.10 -13.17
C THR A 15 0.77 8.51 -11.79
N PHE A 16 1.94 8.71 -11.18
CA PHE A 16 2.21 8.29 -9.81
C PHE A 16 3.15 9.30 -9.15
N ASP A 17 2.68 9.94 -8.08
CA ASP A 17 3.45 10.90 -7.30
C ASP A 17 4.17 10.15 -6.17
N HIS A 18 5.43 9.79 -6.41
CA HIS A 18 6.24 9.03 -5.46
C HIS A 18 6.50 9.80 -4.16
N ASP A 19 6.67 11.12 -4.23
CA ASP A 19 6.94 11.92 -3.05
C ASP A 19 5.73 11.99 -2.12
N TYR A 20 4.55 12.25 -2.67
CA TYR A 20 3.30 12.24 -1.91
C TYR A 20 3.06 10.86 -1.29
N TYR A 21 3.27 9.81 -2.07
CA TYR A 21 3.08 8.43 -1.62
C TYR A 21 3.92 8.12 -0.39
N ARG A 22 5.22 8.41 -0.45
CA ARG A 22 6.17 8.15 0.62
C ARG A 22 5.96 9.08 1.82
N GLU A 23 5.70 10.35 1.58
CA GLU A 23 5.70 11.38 2.64
C GLU A 23 4.34 11.58 3.29
N THR A 24 3.25 11.23 2.62
CA THR A 24 1.89 11.48 3.10
C THR A 24 1.05 10.22 3.18
N HIS A 25 0.92 9.48 2.07
CA HIS A 25 -0.01 8.35 2.02
C HIS A 25 0.41 7.20 2.93
N ILE A 26 1.63 6.72 2.80
CA ILE A 26 2.09 5.57 3.59
C ILE A 26 2.15 5.89 5.09
N PRO A 27 2.58 7.08 5.53
CA PRO A 27 2.45 7.44 6.94
C PRO A 27 1.02 7.40 7.48
N MET A 28 0.00 7.72 6.68
CA MET A 28 -1.39 7.51 7.07
C MET A 28 -1.68 6.04 7.37
N CYS A 29 -1.18 5.14 6.52
CA CYS A 29 -1.34 3.69 6.69
C CYS A 29 -0.66 3.18 7.95
N THR A 30 0.60 3.51 8.14
CA THR A 30 1.38 3.02 9.29
C THR A 30 0.84 3.55 10.61
N ALA A 31 0.33 4.78 10.64
CA ALA A 31 -0.30 5.35 11.81
C ALA A 31 -1.65 4.68 12.12
N ALA A 32 -2.48 4.48 11.11
CA ALA A 32 -3.81 3.90 11.29
C ALA A 32 -3.74 2.42 11.71
N TRP A 33 -2.81 1.67 11.14
CA TRP A 33 -2.69 0.22 11.35
C TRP A 33 -1.62 -0.18 12.37
N ASN A 34 -0.80 0.77 12.81
CA ASN A 34 0.29 0.54 13.75
C ASN A 34 1.22 -0.59 13.28
N VAL A 35 1.67 -0.52 12.05
CA VAL A 35 2.56 -1.50 11.41
C VAL A 35 3.69 -0.79 10.69
N THR A 36 4.71 -1.55 10.32
CA THR A 36 5.80 -1.05 9.47
C THR A 36 5.47 -1.27 8.00
N ALA A 37 6.03 -0.43 7.15
CA ALA A 37 5.88 -0.53 5.71
C ALA A 37 7.25 -0.48 5.03
N GLU A 38 7.40 -1.27 3.97
CA GLU A 38 8.55 -1.18 3.05
C GLU A 38 8.01 -0.69 1.71
N ILE A 39 8.58 0.41 1.21
CA ILE A 39 8.13 1.04 -0.03
C ILE A 39 9.18 0.79 -1.10
N ASP A 40 8.75 0.29 -2.25
CA ASP A 40 9.59 0.07 -3.41
C ASP A 40 9.22 1.09 -4.50
N LYS A 41 10.23 1.77 -5.02
CA LYS A 41 10.10 2.54 -6.26
C LYS A 41 10.61 1.67 -7.40
N GLY A 42 9.78 1.40 -8.40
CA GLY A 42 10.15 0.55 -9.51
C GLY A 42 11.28 1.15 -10.34
N ILE A 43 12.33 0.37 -10.60
CA ILE A 43 13.44 0.75 -11.48
C ILE A 43 13.32 -0.01 -12.79
N ASP A 44 12.92 -1.27 -12.70
CA ASP A 44 12.73 -2.17 -13.84
C ASP A 44 11.66 -3.20 -13.45
N GLY A 45 10.88 -3.66 -14.40
CA GLY A 45 9.81 -4.62 -14.16
C GLY A 45 8.42 -4.03 -14.34
N PRO A 46 7.36 -4.80 -14.01
CA PRO A 46 5.98 -4.45 -14.37
C PRO A 46 5.36 -3.36 -13.51
N ASN A 47 5.91 -3.05 -12.33
CA ASN A 47 5.29 -2.12 -11.39
C ASN A 47 6.13 -0.87 -11.21
N VAL A 48 5.48 0.30 -11.16
CA VAL A 48 6.16 1.57 -10.89
C VAL A 48 6.42 1.78 -9.41
N ALA A 49 5.63 1.12 -8.56
CA ALA A 49 5.77 1.18 -7.11
C ALA A 49 5.16 -0.05 -6.47
N ALA A 50 5.56 -0.33 -5.26
CA ALA A 50 4.95 -1.35 -4.41
C ALA A 50 5.12 -0.96 -2.95
N VAL A 51 4.26 -1.47 -2.09
CA VAL A 51 4.41 -1.34 -0.64
C VAL A 51 4.09 -2.69 -0.01
N HIS A 52 4.80 -3.00 1.06
CA HIS A 52 4.62 -4.23 1.82
C HIS A 52 4.39 -3.88 3.29
N PHE A 53 3.27 -4.35 3.84
CA PHE A 53 2.93 -4.20 5.26
C PHE A 53 3.01 -5.57 5.92
N LYS A 54 3.49 -5.62 7.16
CA LYS A 54 3.57 -6.87 7.93
C LYS A 54 2.54 -6.86 9.05
N PHE A 55 1.77 -7.95 9.14
CA PHE A 55 0.82 -8.20 10.22
C PHE A 55 1.17 -9.51 10.92
N ALA A 56 0.88 -9.59 12.21
CA ALA A 56 1.18 -10.79 13.00
C ALA A 56 0.37 -12.00 12.56
N SER A 57 -0.87 -11.77 12.08
CA SER A 57 -1.82 -12.82 11.70
C SER A 57 -2.88 -12.29 10.75
N MET A 58 -3.66 -13.19 10.17
CA MET A 58 -4.83 -12.81 9.35
C MET A 58 -5.88 -12.06 10.19
N GLU A 59 -6.02 -12.43 11.45
CA GLU A 59 -6.93 -11.74 12.39
C GLU A 59 -6.50 -10.30 12.62
N ALA A 60 -5.20 -10.07 12.83
CA ALA A 60 -4.66 -8.72 13.00
C ALA A 60 -4.84 -7.88 11.72
N MET A 61 -4.64 -8.48 10.56
CA MET A 61 -4.87 -7.82 9.27
C MET A 61 -6.34 -7.44 9.11
N GLY A 62 -7.25 -8.36 9.40
CA GLY A 62 -8.70 -8.10 9.30
C GLY A 62 -9.13 -6.97 10.23
N ALA A 63 -8.59 -6.92 11.45
CA ALA A 63 -8.85 -5.84 12.40
C ALA A 63 -8.36 -4.49 11.86
N ALA A 64 -7.17 -4.45 11.24
CA ALA A 64 -6.65 -3.24 10.62
C ALA A 64 -7.55 -2.72 9.50
N MET A 65 -8.05 -3.62 8.66
CA MET A 65 -8.95 -3.24 7.55
C MET A 65 -10.29 -2.69 8.04
N ALA A 66 -10.66 -2.98 9.28
CA ALA A 66 -11.92 -2.53 9.89
C ALA A 66 -11.79 -1.20 10.64
N VAL A 67 -10.57 -0.66 10.83
CA VAL A 67 -10.43 0.63 11.52
C VAL A 67 -10.97 1.77 10.67
N GLU A 68 -11.45 2.81 11.34
CA GLU A 68 -12.09 3.96 10.68
C GLU A 68 -11.17 4.65 9.67
N GLY A 69 -9.89 4.77 10.00
CA GLY A 69 -8.89 5.42 9.14
C GLY A 69 -8.67 4.74 7.79
N THR A 70 -9.05 3.46 7.65
CA THR A 70 -8.86 2.71 6.40
C THR A 70 -9.65 3.33 5.25
N ALA A 71 -10.86 3.80 5.48
CA ALA A 71 -11.67 4.44 4.45
C ALA A 71 -11.00 5.72 3.93
N ALA A 72 -10.41 6.52 4.82
CA ALA A 72 -9.67 7.73 4.45
C ALA A 72 -8.42 7.39 3.62
N ILE A 73 -7.73 6.30 3.96
CA ILE A 73 -6.57 5.81 3.22
C ILE A 73 -6.98 5.43 1.79
N GLN A 74 -8.07 4.69 1.64
CA GLN A 74 -8.57 4.30 0.33
C GLN A 74 -8.97 5.50 -0.52
N ALA A 75 -9.60 6.50 0.09
CA ALA A 75 -9.99 7.73 -0.60
C ALA A 75 -8.78 8.56 -1.03
N ASP A 76 -7.67 8.46 -0.31
CA ASP A 76 -6.46 9.23 -0.58
C ASP A 76 -5.71 8.76 -1.83
N VAL A 77 -5.97 7.56 -2.31
CA VAL A 77 -5.28 6.98 -3.49
C VAL A 77 -5.36 7.91 -4.69
N ALA A 78 -6.49 8.51 -4.94
CA ALA A 78 -6.69 9.41 -6.08
C ALA A 78 -5.81 10.67 -6.03
N ASN A 79 -5.26 11.01 -4.85
CA ASN A 79 -4.39 12.18 -4.69
C ASN A 79 -2.97 11.94 -5.21
N TYR A 80 -2.55 10.69 -5.39
CA TYR A 80 -1.18 10.41 -5.85
C TYR A 80 -1.11 9.57 -7.12
N THR A 81 -2.19 8.90 -7.53
CA THR A 81 -2.13 8.05 -8.71
C THR A 81 -3.48 7.85 -9.39
N THR A 82 -3.42 7.59 -10.70
CA THR A 82 -4.57 7.12 -11.49
C THR A 82 -4.49 5.61 -11.76
N ILE A 83 -3.43 4.94 -11.29
CA ILE A 83 -3.27 3.49 -11.47
C ILE A 83 -4.22 2.75 -10.55
N THR A 84 -4.84 1.67 -11.04
CA THR A 84 -5.58 0.73 -10.22
C THR A 84 -4.59 -0.22 -9.55
N PRO A 85 -4.46 -0.19 -8.22
CA PRO A 85 -3.51 -1.07 -7.53
C PRO A 85 -3.96 -2.52 -7.53
N VAL A 86 -3.00 -3.42 -7.42
CA VAL A 86 -3.22 -4.85 -7.29
C VAL A 86 -2.76 -5.29 -5.90
N LEU A 87 -3.65 -5.90 -5.15
CA LEU A 87 -3.40 -6.35 -3.80
C LEU A 87 -3.02 -7.82 -3.77
N GLN A 88 -2.01 -8.17 -2.98
CA GLN A 88 -1.67 -9.56 -2.71
C GLN A 88 -1.47 -9.76 -1.21
N ILE A 89 -2.10 -10.78 -0.67
CA ILE A 89 -1.93 -11.20 0.72
C ILE A 89 -1.12 -12.48 0.72
N SER A 90 -0.01 -12.49 1.46
CA SER A 90 0.92 -13.61 1.47
C SER A 90 1.22 -14.05 2.90
N GLU A 91 1.48 -15.34 3.06
CA GLU A 91 2.09 -15.87 4.28
C GLU A 91 3.60 -15.90 4.06
N THR A 92 4.37 -15.26 4.96
CA THR A 92 5.83 -15.30 4.86
C THR A 92 6.34 -16.64 5.37
N THR A 93 7.21 -17.26 4.62
CA THR A 93 7.71 -18.62 4.94
C THR A 93 9.16 -18.61 5.37
#